data_a4f4a4dc070fabb23017f612690cad05
#
_entry.id   a4f4a4dc070fabb23017f612690cad05
#
_cell.length_a   1.000
_cell.length_b   1.000
_cell.length_c   1.000
_cell.angle_alpha   90.00
_cell.angle_beta   90.00
_cell.angle_gamma   90.00
#
_symmetry.space_group_name_H-M   'P 1'
#
loop_
_entity.id
_entity.type
_entity.pdbx_description
1 polymer ?
#
loop_
_entity_poly.entity_id
_entity_poly.type
_entity_poly.pdbx_seq_one_letter_code
_entity_poly.pdbx_strand_id
1 'polypeptide(L)'
;EYAQACQQFYDNGIKPYSLDLAEDWSAHEVIQTGAIGEFMSLDGIKWRSSAESSSGDIAFDDTLWERIFSETNTFLKDSHFTKDDISVDINTATQRFLEGKAAMFHGYPALMQEYQEQMGAELTRIPFFSQISDESFINMTPSLNIAFNKDLEKDQEKLDLAFDVLDRMISKEGQTLIAEGKGVISLNVDVPNMMEDV
;
A
#
# COMPACT_ATOMS: atom_id res chain seq x y z
N GLU A 1 21.05 1.02 -7.47
CA GLU A 1 20.26 0.97 -8.73
C GLU A 1 19.08 1.95 -8.71
N TYR A 2 18.24 1.97 -7.62
CA TYR A 2 17.08 2.86 -7.51
C TYR A 2 17.45 4.35 -7.68
N ALA A 3 18.40 4.84 -6.89
CA ALA A 3 18.86 6.24 -6.96
C ALA A 3 19.36 6.64 -8.37
N GLN A 4 20.04 5.71 -9.07
CA GLN A 4 20.50 5.96 -10.43
C GLN A 4 19.34 6.05 -11.43
N ALA A 5 18.36 5.19 -11.31
CA ALA A 5 17.15 5.23 -12.14
C ALA A 5 16.38 6.54 -11.90
N CYS A 6 16.18 6.92 -10.63
CA CYS A 6 15.56 8.19 -10.26
C CYS A 6 16.29 9.40 -10.83
N GLN A 7 17.63 9.41 -10.76
CA GLN A 7 18.42 10.49 -11.35
C GLN A 7 18.23 10.57 -12.87
N GLN A 8 18.20 9.43 -13.56
CA GLN A 8 17.98 9.41 -15.02
C GLN A 8 16.60 9.96 -15.41
N PHE A 9 15.53 9.61 -14.66
CA PHE A 9 14.22 10.19 -14.91
C PHE A 9 14.23 11.70 -14.68
N TYR A 10 14.81 12.14 -13.58
CA TYR A 10 14.88 13.54 -13.22
C TYR A 10 15.64 14.38 -14.26
N ASP A 11 16.77 13.89 -14.76
CA ASP A 11 17.58 14.54 -15.80
C ASP A 11 16.82 14.69 -17.12
N ASN A 12 15.83 13.83 -17.35
CA ASN A 12 14.96 13.88 -18.53
C ASN A 12 13.64 14.65 -18.28
N GLY A 13 13.52 15.33 -17.14
CA GLY A 13 12.35 16.13 -16.81
C GLY A 13 11.12 15.33 -16.38
N ILE A 14 11.32 14.04 -16.04
CA ILE A 14 10.28 13.14 -15.53
C ILE A 14 10.45 13.03 -14.01
N LYS A 15 9.38 13.26 -13.25
CA LYS A 15 9.43 13.04 -11.80
C LYS A 15 9.65 11.54 -11.53
N PRO A 16 10.65 11.16 -10.73
CA PRO A 16 10.92 9.74 -10.50
C PRO A 16 9.75 9.02 -9.84
N TYR A 17 9.16 9.65 -8.82
CA TYR A 17 8.08 9.06 -8.03
C TYR A 17 7.00 10.09 -7.72
N SER A 18 5.73 9.77 -7.96
CA SER A 18 4.59 10.62 -7.59
C SER A 18 3.91 10.03 -6.35
N LEU A 19 3.87 10.82 -5.28
CA LEU A 19 3.18 10.50 -4.04
C LEU A 19 2.12 11.54 -3.71
N ASP A 20 1.10 11.11 -2.98
CA ASP A 20 -0.07 11.87 -2.56
C ASP A 20 0.05 12.29 -1.09
N LEU A 21 1.07 13.07 -0.75
CA LEU A 21 1.41 13.44 0.63
C LEU A 21 0.40 14.37 1.32
N ALA A 22 -0.60 14.88 0.61
CA ALA A 22 -1.67 15.68 1.20
C ALA A 22 -2.71 14.84 1.98
N GLU A 23 -2.73 13.51 1.77
CA GLU A 23 -3.65 12.62 2.46
C GLU A 23 -3.13 12.25 3.85
N ASP A 24 -4.01 12.18 4.85
CA ASP A 24 -3.65 11.91 6.26
C ASP A 24 -2.92 10.58 6.46
N TRP A 25 -3.16 9.60 5.57
CA TRP A 25 -2.59 8.25 5.64
C TRP A 25 -1.28 8.09 4.85
N SER A 26 -0.97 8.99 3.93
CA SER A 26 0.17 8.81 3.00
C SER A 26 1.53 8.89 3.69
N ALA A 27 1.65 9.64 4.76
CA ALA A 27 2.92 9.77 5.48
C ALA A 27 3.43 8.41 6.00
N HIS A 28 2.55 7.54 6.50
CA HIS A 28 2.96 6.21 6.96
C HIS A 28 3.38 5.31 5.80
N GLU A 29 2.75 5.42 4.63
CA GLU A 29 3.14 4.64 3.46
C GLU A 29 4.51 5.04 2.91
N VAL A 30 4.83 6.33 2.96
CA VAL A 30 6.17 6.82 2.62
C VAL A 30 7.23 6.25 3.55
N ILE A 31 6.98 6.29 4.87
CA ILE A 31 7.87 5.72 5.86
C ILE A 31 8.01 4.21 5.66
N GLN A 32 6.91 3.52 5.41
CA GLN A 32 6.92 2.09 5.15
C GLN A 32 7.69 1.75 3.87
N THR A 33 7.45 2.48 2.78
CA THR A 33 8.16 2.27 1.51
C THR A 33 9.66 2.53 1.66
N GLY A 34 10.03 3.63 2.31
CA GLY A 34 11.43 4.05 2.46
C GLY A 34 12.23 3.17 3.42
N ALA A 35 11.59 2.56 4.41
CA ALA A 35 12.27 1.85 5.49
C ALA A 35 11.70 0.44 5.76
N ILE A 36 11.14 -0.21 4.75
CA ILE A 36 10.54 -1.55 4.90
C ILE A 36 11.53 -2.57 5.48
N GLY A 37 12.81 -2.48 5.11
CA GLY A 37 13.84 -3.37 5.62
C GLY A 37 13.99 -3.28 7.14
N GLU A 38 13.96 -2.08 7.70
CA GLU A 38 14.02 -1.89 9.16
C GLU A 38 12.75 -2.38 9.85
N PHE A 39 11.57 -2.14 9.28
CA PHE A 39 10.31 -2.68 9.82
C PHE A 39 10.27 -4.20 9.83
N MET A 40 10.89 -4.85 8.85
CA MET A 40 10.95 -6.32 8.74
C MET A 40 12.16 -6.93 9.43
N SER A 41 13.08 -6.12 9.96
CA SER A 41 14.20 -6.57 10.79
C SER A 41 13.72 -7.19 12.10
N LEU A 42 14.62 -7.92 12.79
CA LEU A 42 14.31 -8.50 14.11
C LEU A 42 13.91 -7.42 15.14
N ASP A 43 14.52 -6.24 15.08
CA ASP A 43 14.19 -5.13 15.97
C ASP A 43 12.82 -4.54 15.62
N GLY A 44 12.52 -4.38 14.33
CA GLY A 44 11.21 -3.94 13.86
C GLY A 44 10.09 -4.91 14.23
N ILE A 45 10.33 -6.22 14.11
CA ILE A 45 9.37 -7.25 14.52
C ILE A 45 9.14 -7.21 16.03
N LYS A 46 10.19 -7.09 16.82
CA LYS A 46 10.08 -6.96 18.29
C LYS A 46 9.30 -5.71 18.69
N TRP A 47 9.59 -4.57 18.05
CA TRP A 47 8.90 -3.32 18.31
C TRP A 47 7.39 -3.44 18.00
N ARG A 48 7.01 -3.98 16.83
CA ARG A 48 5.61 -4.21 16.46
C ARG A 48 4.89 -5.13 17.44
N SER A 49 5.52 -6.24 17.82
CA SER A 49 4.94 -7.17 18.81
C SER A 49 4.76 -6.53 20.18
N SER A 50 5.66 -5.64 20.58
CA SER A 50 5.51 -4.91 21.84
C SER A 50 4.40 -3.86 21.74
N ALA A 51 4.26 -3.19 20.60
CA ALA A 51 3.20 -2.23 20.34
C ALA A 51 1.80 -2.86 20.36
N GLU A 52 1.66 -4.06 19.80
CA GLU A 52 0.41 -4.83 19.81
C GLU A 52 0.03 -5.31 21.23
N SER A 53 1.02 -5.63 22.07
CA SER A 53 0.81 -6.16 23.41
C SER A 53 0.73 -5.10 24.50
N SER A 54 1.13 -3.85 24.22
CA SER A 54 1.19 -2.80 25.21
C SER A 54 -0.15 -2.09 25.41
N SER A 55 -0.53 -1.90 26.66
CA SER A 55 -1.73 -1.15 27.04
C SER A 55 -1.56 0.38 26.96
N GLY A 56 -0.69 0.89 26.10
CA GLY A 56 -0.58 2.33 25.80
C GLY A 56 0.81 2.96 25.84
N ASP A 57 1.82 2.29 26.37
CA ASP A 57 3.19 2.83 26.40
C ASP A 57 4.02 2.26 25.25
N ILE A 58 3.79 2.77 24.04
CA ILE A 58 4.65 2.47 22.89
C ILE A 58 5.84 3.41 22.97
N ALA A 59 7.02 2.87 23.30
CA ALA A 59 8.25 3.63 23.17
C ALA A 59 8.69 3.63 21.71
N PHE A 60 8.90 4.81 21.17
CA PHE A 60 9.69 4.97 19.96
C PHE A 60 11.15 4.79 20.36
N ASP A 61 11.67 3.56 20.20
CA ASP A 61 13.08 3.26 20.49
C ASP A 61 13.97 4.12 19.59
N ASP A 62 14.83 4.90 20.22
CA ASP A 62 15.65 5.89 19.54
C ASP A 62 16.48 5.26 18.41
N THR A 63 17.03 4.07 18.60
CA THR A 63 17.92 3.43 17.62
C THR A 63 17.19 2.89 16.39
N LEU A 64 16.05 2.23 16.54
CA LEU A 64 15.26 1.72 15.43
C LEU A 64 14.64 2.86 14.65
N TRP A 65 14.02 3.80 15.33
CA TRP A 65 13.34 4.90 14.67
C TRP A 65 14.28 5.92 14.03
N GLU A 66 15.48 6.11 14.58
CA GLU A 66 16.54 6.87 13.90
C GLU A 66 16.91 6.24 12.55
N ARG A 67 17.04 4.91 12.49
CA ARG A 67 17.33 4.19 11.24
C ARG A 67 16.16 4.32 10.26
N ILE A 68 14.91 4.08 10.72
CA ILE A 68 13.70 4.23 9.90
C ILE A 68 13.63 5.62 9.26
N PHE A 69 13.79 6.68 10.05
CA PHE A 69 13.76 8.04 9.51
C PHE A 69 14.95 8.35 8.61
N SER A 70 16.13 7.81 8.89
CA SER A 70 17.31 7.96 8.04
C SER A 70 17.10 7.35 6.67
N GLU A 71 16.58 6.13 6.60
CA GLU A 71 16.28 5.44 5.33
C GLU A 71 15.15 6.12 4.56
N THR A 72 14.07 6.49 5.26
CA THR A 72 12.98 7.27 4.66
C THR A 72 13.51 8.58 4.04
N ASN A 73 14.37 9.29 4.74
CA ASN A 73 14.97 10.52 4.23
C ASN A 73 15.88 10.25 3.01
N THR A 74 16.60 9.14 2.99
CA THR A 74 17.40 8.71 1.83
C THR A 74 16.48 8.42 0.65
N PHE A 75 15.42 7.64 0.85
CA PHE A 75 14.41 7.35 -0.17
C PHE A 75 13.79 8.63 -0.76
N LEU A 76 13.40 9.58 0.10
CA LEU A 76 12.83 10.86 -0.35
C LEU A 76 13.83 11.70 -1.17
N LYS A 77 15.09 11.74 -0.77
CA LYS A 77 16.15 12.43 -1.51
C LYS A 77 16.40 11.79 -2.87
N ASP A 78 16.53 10.46 -2.90
CA ASP A 78 16.79 9.71 -4.13
C ASP A 78 15.61 9.82 -5.10
N SER A 79 14.38 9.91 -4.59
CA SER A 79 13.16 10.14 -5.36
C SER A 79 12.95 11.59 -5.81
N HIS A 80 13.87 12.49 -5.51
CA HIS A 80 13.78 13.93 -5.81
C HIS A 80 12.52 14.61 -5.26
N PHE A 81 12.13 14.24 -4.02
CA PHE A 81 11.01 14.88 -3.33
C PHE A 81 11.33 16.32 -2.95
N THR A 82 10.33 17.18 -3.07
CA THR A 82 10.38 18.59 -2.74
C THR A 82 9.27 18.97 -1.74
N LYS A 83 9.32 20.16 -1.18
CA LYS A 83 8.26 20.67 -0.30
C LYS A 83 6.91 20.80 -1.00
N ASP A 84 6.92 21.00 -2.31
CA ASP A 84 5.68 21.14 -3.09
C ASP A 84 4.89 19.80 -3.18
N ASP A 85 5.58 18.68 -3.00
CA ASP A 85 4.95 17.36 -3.01
C ASP A 85 4.08 17.10 -1.77
N ILE A 86 4.28 17.85 -0.68
CA ILE A 86 3.48 17.74 0.55
C ILE A 86 2.00 18.12 0.31
N SER A 87 1.73 18.96 -0.70
CA SER A 87 0.38 19.42 -1.04
C SER A 87 -0.28 18.62 -2.17
N VAL A 88 0.36 17.56 -2.63
CA VAL A 88 -0.17 16.72 -3.72
C VAL A 88 -1.19 15.73 -3.18
N ASP A 89 -2.41 15.80 -3.68
CA ASP A 89 -3.47 14.83 -3.40
C ASP A 89 -3.40 13.60 -4.31
N ILE A 90 -4.18 12.56 -4.00
CA ILE A 90 -4.19 11.30 -4.75
C ILE A 90 -4.57 11.50 -6.23
N ASN A 91 -5.50 12.40 -6.53
CA ASN A 91 -5.91 12.66 -7.91
C ASN A 91 -4.79 13.30 -8.72
N THR A 92 -4.10 14.28 -8.13
CA THR A 92 -2.95 14.94 -8.76
C THR A 92 -1.78 13.96 -8.95
N ALA A 93 -1.50 13.12 -7.96
CA ALA A 93 -0.45 12.11 -8.06
C ALA A 93 -0.74 11.09 -9.17
N THR A 94 -1.97 10.56 -9.20
CA THR A 94 -2.45 9.65 -10.24
C THR A 94 -2.37 10.29 -11.63
N GLN A 95 -2.85 11.52 -11.78
CA GLN A 95 -2.85 12.21 -13.06
C GLN A 95 -1.43 12.45 -13.60
N ARG A 96 -0.48 12.79 -12.73
CA ARG A 96 0.95 12.92 -13.11
C ARG A 96 1.49 11.62 -13.70
N PHE A 97 1.15 10.49 -13.07
CA PHE A 97 1.57 9.17 -13.54
C PHE A 97 0.92 8.82 -14.89
N LEU A 98 -0.41 8.95 -15.00
CA LEU A 98 -1.16 8.65 -16.23
C LEU A 98 -0.72 9.51 -17.43
N GLU A 99 -0.28 10.74 -17.19
CA GLU A 99 0.25 11.64 -18.22
C GLU A 99 1.74 11.40 -18.55
N GLY A 100 2.38 10.40 -17.93
CA GLY A 100 3.80 10.11 -18.11
C GLY A 100 4.73 11.18 -17.53
N LYS A 101 4.23 12.05 -16.67
CA LYS A 101 5.01 13.08 -15.95
C LYS A 101 5.73 12.52 -14.72
N ALA A 102 5.36 11.33 -14.28
CA ALA A 102 6.03 10.55 -13.24
C ALA A 102 6.30 9.13 -13.74
N ALA A 103 7.47 8.60 -13.39
CA ALA A 103 7.88 7.26 -13.78
C ALA A 103 7.30 6.18 -12.88
N MET A 104 7.13 6.48 -11.60
CA MET A 104 6.60 5.57 -10.58
C MET A 104 5.48 6.24 -9.80
N PHE A 105 4.55 5.40 -9.33
CA PHE A 105 3.39 5.83 -8.57
C PHE A 105 3.05 4.77 -7.53
N HIS A 106 2.62 5.20 -6.36
CA HIS A 106 2.07 4.30 -5.35
C HIS A 106 0.59 4.09 -5.64
N GLY A 107 0.24 2.94 -6.17
CA GLY A 107 -1.12 2.64 -6.60
C GLY A 107 -1.59 1.27 -6.15
N TYR A 108 -2.88 1.04 -6.30
CA TYR A 108 -3.50 -0.23 -5.98
C TYR A 108 -3.44 -1.19 -7.17
N PRO A 109 -3.03 -2.45 -6.98
CA PRO A 109 -2.98 -3.44 -8.05
C PRO A 109 -4.31 -3.57 -8.82
N ALA A 110 -5.43 -3.36 -8.14
CA ALA A 110 -6.77 -3.39 -8.72
C ALA A 110 -7.00 -2.38 -9.86
N LEU A 111 -6.24 -1.29 -9.89
CA LEU A 111 -6.38 -0.22 -10.89
C LEU A 111 -5.35 -0.35 -12.03
N MET A 112 -4.45 -1.32 -11.95
CA MET A 112 -3.35 -1.45 -12.90
C MET A 112 -3.83 -1.63 -14.34
N GLN A 113 -4.83 -2.47 -14.57
CA GLN A 113 -5.40 -2.68 -15.90
C GLN A 113 -6.01 -1.39 -16.46
N GLU A 114 -6.79 -0.68 -15.66
CA GLU A 114 -7.39 0.59 -16.05
C GLU A 114 -6.31 1.62 -16.43
N TYR A 115 -5.24 1.71 -15.64
CA TYR A 115 -4.13 2.61 -15.92
C TYR A 115 -3.37 2.23 -17.21
N GLN A 116 -3.14 0.93 -17.44
CA GLN A 116 -2.55 0.46 -18.70
C GLN A 116 -3.39 0.84 -19.93
N GLU A 117 -4.71 0.68 -19.84
CA GLU A 117 -5.62 1.06 -20.90
C GLU A 117 -5.61 2.57 -21.16
N GLN A 118 -5.62 3.39 -20.12
CA GLN A 118 -5.56 4.85 -20.23
C GLN A 118 -4.24 5.36 -20.80
N MET A 119 -3.13 4.78 -20.39
CA MET A 119 -1.79 5.17 -20.82
C MET A 119 -1.43 4.60 -22.20
N GLY A 120 -2.11 3.55 -22.66
CA GLY A 120 -1.69 2.78 -23.82
C GLY A 120 -0.30 2.15 -23.68
N ALA A 121 0.10 1.84 -22.46
CA ALA A 121 1.42 1.35 -22.10
C ALA A 121 1.32 0.18 -21.11
N GLU A 122 2.29 -0.73 -21.18
CA GLU A 122 2.44 -1.80 -20.20
C GLU A 122 3.04 -1.24 -18.90
N LEU A 123 2.48 -1.62 -17.76
CA LEU A 123 2.95 -1.25 -16.44
C LEU A 123 3.56 -2.46 -15.75
N THR A 124 4.62 -2.24 -15.01
CA THR A 124 5.27 -3.24 -14.17
C THR A 124 5.06 -2.92 -12.70
N ARG A 125 4.78 -3.93 -11.90
CA ARG A 125 4.76 -3.81 -10.45
C ARG A 125 6.17 -3.90 -9.91
N ILE A 126 6.48 -3.03 -8.97
CA ILE A 126 7.75 -3.04 -8.25
C ILE A 126 7.42 -3.37 -6.80
N PRO A 127 7.95 -4.46 -6.23
CA PRO A 127 7.79 -4.74 -4.80
C PRO A 127 8.51 -3.68 -3.97
N PHE A 128 8.14 -3.55 -2.70
CA PHE A 128 8.94 -2.77 -1.75
C PHE A 128 10.30 -3.43 -1.60
N PHE A 129 11.36 -2.70 -1.80
CA PHE A 129 12.73 -3.19 -1.67
C PHE A 129 13.37 -2.68 -0.38
N SER A 130 14.17 -3.52 0.25
CA SER A 130 14.96 -3.12 1.41
C SER A 130 16.17 -2.28 0.97
N GLN A 131 16.47 -1.22 1.70
CA GLN A 131 17.72 -0.46 1.52
C GLN A 131 18.90 -1.08 2.27
N ILE A 132 18.63 -2.00 3.19
CA ILE A 132 19.63 -2.62 4.07
C ILE A 132 19.91 -4.10 3.75
N SER A 133 19.17 -4.69 2.84
CA SER A 133 19.34 -6.08 2.39
C SER A 133 18.90 -6.23 0.94
N ASP A 134 19.19 -7.41 0.34
CA ASP A 134 18.71 -7.75 -1.01
C ASP A 134 17.27 -8.30 -1.03
N GLU A 135 16.52 -8.10 0.05
CA GLU A 135 15.15 -8.59 0.18
C GLU A 135 14.14 -7.62 -0.40
N SER A 136 13.06 -8.18 -0.93
CA SER A 136 11.90 -7.44 -1.41
C SER A 136 10.65 -7.90 -0.67
N PHE A 137 9.71 -6.98 -0.47
CA PHE A 137 8.52 -7.20 0.34
C PHE A 137 7.26 -6.81 -0.42
N ILE A 138 6.17 -7.51 -0.11
CA ILE A 138 4.83 -7.15 -0.55
C ILE A 138 4.00 -6.88 0.71
N ASN A 139 3.38 -5.71 0.76
CA ASN A 139 2.43 -5.41 1.83
C ASN A 139 1.09 -6.07 1.52
N MET A 140 0.70 -7.04 2.33
CA MET A 140 -0.59 -7.70 2.25
C MET A 140 -1.40 -7.39 3.51
N THR A 141 -2.44 -6.61 3.36
CA THR A 141 -3.38 -6.31 4.44
C THR A 141 -4.79 -6.76 4.06
N PRO A 142 -5.64 -7.15 5.04
CA PRO A 142 -7.05 -7.34 4.77
C PRO A 142 -7.64 -6.04 4.21
N SER A 143 -8.06 -6.07 2.95
CA SER A 143 -8.58 -4.87 2.26
C SER A 143 -9.99 -4.50 2.71
N LEU A 144 -10.75 -5.44 3.25
CA LEU A 144 -12.12 -5.25 3.71
C LEU A 144 -12.31 -5.87 5.09
N ASN A 145 -12.82 -5.06 5.99
CA ASN A 145 -13.32 -5.51 7.29
C ASN A 145 -14.80 -5.18 7.36
N ILE A 146 -15.63 -6.16 7.71
CA ILE A 146 -17.08 -6.00 7.82
C ILE A 146 -17.43 -6.00 9.29
N ALA A 147 -18.07 -4.93 9.75
CA ALA A 147 -18.59 -4.83 11.09
C ALA A 147 -20.11 -4.61 11.05
N PHE A 148 -20.83 -5.28 11.92
CA PHE A 148 -22.26 -5.05 12.09
C PHE A 148 -22.52 -3.95 13.11
N ASN A 149 -23.52 -3.11 12.82
CA ASN A 149 -23.98 -2.13 13.79
C ASN A 149 -24.60 -2.86 14.98
N LYS A 150 -24.19 -2.48 16.19
CA LYS A 150 -24.70 -3.05 17.44
C LYS A 150 -26.22 -2.97 17.56
N ASP A 151 -26.84 -1.94 16.99
CA ASP A 151 -28.30 -1.77 17.06
C ASP A 151 -29.09 -2.86 16.30
N LEU A 152 -28.44 -3.65 15.43
CA LEU A 152 -29.06 -4.82 14.79
C LEU A 152 -29.48 -5.90 15.81
N GLU A 153 -28.85 -5.95 16.98
CA GLU A 153 -29.27 -6.84 18.07
C GLU A 153 -30.73 -6.64 18.51
N LYS A 154 -31.31 -5.46 18.21
CA LYS A 154 -32.70 -5.08 18.58
C LYS A 154 -33.73 -5.49 17.52
N ASP A 155 -33.29 -5.97 16.36
CA ASP A 155 -34.14 -6.31 15.21
C ASP A 155 -33.63 -7.59 14.56
N GLN A 156 -34.18 -8.73 14.99
CA GLN A 156 -33.71 -10.03 14.56
C GLN A 156 -33.84 -10.25 13.04
N GLU A 157 -34.89 -9.72 12.42
CA GLU A 157 -35.10 -9.85 10.97
C GLU A 157 -34.00 -9.13 10.19
N LYS A 158 -33.63 -7.93 10.62
CA LYS A 158 -32.50 -7.20 9.99
C LYS A 158 -31.14 -7.85 10.26
N LEU A 159 -30.98 -8.41 11.46
CA LEU A 159 -29.73 -9.13 11.80
C LEU A 159 -29.56 -10.36 10.91
N ASP A 160 -30.63 -11.16 10.77
CA ASP A 160 -30.61 -12.35 9.90
C ASP A 160 -30.32 -11.97 8.45
N LEU A 161 -30.96 -10.91 7.94
CA LEU A 161 -30.68 -10.41 6.59
C LEU A 161 -29.21 -9.93 6.42
N ALA A 162 -28.66 -9.30 7.44
CA ALA A 162 -27.26 -8.87 7.42
C ALA A 162 -26.29 -10.06 7.37
N PHE A 163 -26.59 -11.13 8.10
CA PHE A 163 -25.84 -12.39 7.98
C PHE A 163 -26.02 -13.06 6.63
N ASP A 164 -27.21 -13.09 6.05
CA ASP A 164 -27.44 -13.63 4.71
C ASP A 164 -26.61 -12.89 3.65
N VAL A 165 -26.45 -11.57 3.76
CA VAL A 165 -25.59 -10.77 2.90
C VAL A 165 -24.12 -11.13 3.10
N LEU A 166 -23.69 -11.25 4.37
CA LEU A 166 -22.31 -11.63 4.68
C LEU A 166 -21.99 -13.03 4.12
N ASP A 167 -22.88 -14.00 4.32
CA ASP A 167 -22.70 -15.38 3.84
C ASP A 167 -22.53 -15.43 2.31
N ARG A 168 -23.29 -14.60 1.59
CA ARG A 168 -23.11 -14.45 0.13
C ARG A 168 -21.77 -13.83 -0.23
N MET A 169 -21.33 -12.81 0.50
CA MET A 169 -20.05 -12.14 0.25
C MET A 169 -18.86 -13.06 0.51
N ILE A 170 -18.90 -13.90 1.57
CA ILE A 170 -17.82 -14.83 1.92
C ILE A 170 -17.90 -16.17 1.17
N SER A 171 -19.01 -16.44 0.47
CA SER A 171 -19.14 -17.64 -0.36
C SER A 171 -18.08 -17.68 -1.46
N LYS A 172 -17.80 -18.85 -2.01
CA LYS A 172 -16.89 -18.99 -3.15
C LYS A 172 -17.29 -18.08 -4.31
N GLU A 173 -18.58 -18.04 -4.65
CA GLU A 173 -19.10 -17.20 -5.73
C GLU A 173 -18.88 -15.71 -5.44
N GLY A 174 -19.27 -15.24 -4.24
CA GLY A 174 -19.08 -13.85 -3.84
C GLY A 174 -17.61 -13.44 -3.82
N GLN A 175 -16.76 -14.29 -3.28
CA GLN A 175 -15.31 -14.05 -3.24
C GLN A 175 -14.67 -14.06 -4.64
N THR A 176 -15.15 -14.91 -5.56
CA THR A 176 -14.70 -14.89 -6.95
C THR A 176 -15.04 -13.55 -7.61
N LEU A 177 -16.29 -13.08 -7.47
CA LEU A 177 -16.71 -11.79 -8.02
C LEU A 177 -15.91 -10.60 -7.43
N ILE A 178 -15.60 -10.64 -6.14
CA ILE A 178 -14.79 -9.61 -5.49
C ILE A 178 -13.36 -9.65 -6.01
N ALA A 179 -12.77 -10.83 -6.13
CA ALA A 179 -11.41 -10.99 -6.64
C ALA A 179 -11.28 -10.52 -8.10
N GLU A 180 -12.21 -10.92 -8.97
CA GLU A 180 -12.26 -10.49 -10.37
C GLU A 180 -12.49 -8.97 -10.51
N GLY A 181 -13.44 -8.43 -9.74
CA GLY A 181 -13.81 -7.02 -9.85
C GLY A 181 -12.84 -6.04 -9.21
N LYS A 182 -11.99 -6.50 -8.29
CA LYS A 182 -11.08 -5.64 -7.51
C LYS A 182 -9.60 -6.01 -7.65
N GLY A 183 -9.26 -7.07 -8.36
CA GLY A 183 -7.87 -7.51 -8.49
C GLY A 183 -7.22 -7.79 -7.13
N VAL A 184 -7.98 -8.34 -6.18
CA VAL A 184 -7.50 -8.67 -4.84
C VAL A 184 -7.37 -10.17 -4.66
N ILE A 185 -6.50 -10.60 -3.76
CA ILE A 185 -6.35 -12.01 -3.40
C ILE A 185 -7.46 -12.37 -2.43
N SER A 186 -8.25 -13.39 -2.77
CA SER A 186 -9.26 -13.94 -1.87
C SER A 186 -8.61 -14.69 -0.71
N LEU A 187 -9.18 -14.56 0.48
CA LEU A 187 -8.84 -15.42 1.62
C LEU A 187 -9.54 -16.79 1.56
N ASN A 188 -10.49 -16.97 0.64
CA ASN A 188 -11.12 -18.25 0.40
C ASN A 188 -10.20 -19.11 -0.49
N VAL A 189 -9.69 -20.22 0.06
CA VAL A 189 -8.73 -21.11 -0.60
C VAL A 189 -9.28 -21.79 -1.87
N ASP A 190 -10.61 -21.82 -2.03
CA ASP A 190 -11.27 -22.39 -3.21
C ASP A 190 -11.40 -21.39 -4.37
N VAL A 191 -11.02 -20.15 -4.16
CA VAL A 191 -11.00 -19.09 -5.18
C VAL A 191 -9.58 -18.98 -5.76
N PRO A 192 -9.41 -19.18 -7.07
CA PRO A 192 -8.11 -19.03 -7.70
C PRO A 192 -7.52 -17.63 -7.45
N ASN A 193 -6.21 -17.55 -7.32
CA ASN A 193 -5.53 -16.26 -7.34
C ASN A 193 -5.66 -15.66 -8.75
N MET A 194 -6.34 -14.51 -8.85
CA MET A 194 -6.55 -13.80 -10.12
C MET A 194 -5.41 -12.85 -10.44
N MET A 195 -4.46 -12.70 -9.52
CA MET A 195 -3.24 -11.92 -9.76
C MET A 195 -2.18 -12.87 -10.30
N GLU A 196 -2.13 -13.02 -11.62
CA GLU A 196 -1.01 -13.66 -12.29
C GLU A 196 0.22 -12.78 -12.05
N ASP A 197 1.33 -13.36 -11.59
CA ASP A 197 2.63 -12.70 -11.39
C ASP A 197 2.82 -11.84 -10.11
N VAL A 198 2.33 -12.32 -8.94
CA VAL A 198 2.81 -11.79 -7.65
C VAL A 198 3.68 -12.81 -6.95
#